data_030bf14764b4b137f26b91d15d1d4cd1
#
_entry.id   030bf14764b4b137f26b91d15d1d4cd1
#
_cell.length_a   1.000
_cell.length_b   1.000
_cell.length_c   1.000
_cell.angle_alpha   90.00
_cell.angle_beta   90.00
_cell.angle_gamma   90.00
#
_symmetry.space_group_name_H-M   'P 1'
#
loop_
_entity.id
_entity.type
_entity.pdbx_description
1 polymer ?
#
loop_
_entity_poly.entity_id
_entity_poly.type
_entity_poly.pdbx_seq_one_letter_code
_entity_poly.pdbx_strand_id
1 'polypeptide(L)'
;MKIPEHLTDIFTFENLLRAYKKASKNKRNKKDVSKFREHLYQNIYRIEKTFKHGKYPEIKYHSFIVEQPKRREVWATTFEIRIIMHCFCDEFLTDFFEQFYSERNCACRKGMGPNYAGNCLKQDMVDHFAKYGNSGYVLKADIHHYFQSIDHTILKDSLSIILPSGEIRDFLFYIIDSFSPGLPLGNQTSQLLALYYLSPVDEYIRNQQHLDYTRYMDDFAAIMRTKQDAVLMLNEVENIVKNQLHLKLNGKTTIQTLKNGIGFLGWNYSLKETGKLTKRRMKSKKQNAICKMKQAIYLYQARHIDSKNYSNRVMGIFATLDKGDAYEFKRVLVKLQYKKRN
;
A
#
# COMPACT_ATOMS: atom_id res chain seq x y z
N MET A 1 -6.13 -19.51 13.35
CA MET A 1 -6.49 -18.49 14.36
C MET A 1 -7.91 -18.73 14.82
N LYS A 2 -8.22 -18.58 16.14
CA LYS A 2 -9.62 -18.64 16.63
C LYS A 2 -10.32 -17.32 16.29
N ILE A 3 -11.47 -17.39 15.63
CA ILE A 3 -12.29 -16.20 15.35
C ILE A 3 -13.01 -15.84 16.66
N PRO A 4 -12.98 -14.56 17.11
CA PRO A 4 -13.76 -14.10 18.25
C PRO A 4 -15.25 -14.34 18.03
N GLU A 5 -15.98 -14.68 19.05
CA GLU A 5 -17.44 -14.89 18.96
C GLU A 5 -18.20 -13.58 18.96
N HIS A 6 -17.72 -12.62 19.76
CA HIS A 6 -18.37 -11.33 19.95
C HIS A 6 -17.46 -10.14 19.65
N LEU A 7 -18.05 -9.05 19.18
CA LEU A 7 -17.33 -7.77 19.02
C LEU A 7 -16.82 -7.21 20.35
N THR A 8 -17.45 -7.56 21.47
CA THR A 8 -17.00 -7.18 22.81
C THR A 8 -15.65 -7.77 23.18
N ASP A 9 -15.24 -8.89 22.59
CA ASP A 9 -13.92 -9.49 22.79
C ASP A 9 -12.82 -8.66 22.13
N ILE A 10 -13.17 -7.96 21.06
CA ILE A 10 -12.27 -7.09 20.29
C ILE A 10 -12.23 -5.68 20.86
N PHE A 11 -13.42 -5.09 21.14
CA PHE A 11 -13.56 -3.69 21.52
C PHE A 11 -13.59 -3.48 23.03
N THR A 12 -12.64 -4.11 23.74
CA THR A 12 -12.41 -3.86 25.16
C THR A 12 -11.79 -2.48 25.39
N PHE A 13 -11.93 -1.96 26.60
CA PHE A 13 -11.35 -0.66 26.98
C PHE A 13 -9.83 -0.62 26.71
N GLU A 14 -9.11 -1.68 27.05
CA GLU A 14 -7.66 -1.79 26.88
C GLU A 14 -7.26 -1.81 25.41
N ASN A 15 -7.97 -2.57 24.57
CA ASN A 15 -7.71 -2.68 23.13
C ASN A 15 -7.94 -1.33 22.45
N LEU A 16 -9.07 -0.68 22.75
CA LEU A 16 -9.40 0.66 22.24
C LEU A 16 -8.38 1.72 22.69
N LEU A 17 -7.87 1.63 23.93
CA LEU A 17 -6.83 2.54 24.42
C LEU A 17 -5.49 2.31 23.67
N ARG A 18 -5.13 1.04 23.36
CA ARG A 18 -3.97 0.72 22.50
C ARG A 18 -4.14 1.30 21.10
N ALA A 19 -5.32 1.11 20.52
CA ALA A 19 -5.65 1.65 19.18
C ALA A 19 -5.59 3.19 19.15
N TYR A 20 -6.10 3.88 20.19
CA TYR A 20 -5.94 5.32 20.34
C TYR A 20 -4.47 5.75 20.33
N LYS A 21 -3.60 5.08 21.09
CA LYS A 21 -2.16 5.40 21.14
C LYS A 21 -1.53 5.32 19.73
N LYS A 22 -1.90 4.31 18.94
CA LYS A 22 -1.44 4.17 17.53
C LYS A 22 -2.03 5.26 16.63
N ALA A 23 -3.34 5.47 16.65
CA ALA A 23 -4.04 6.43 15.82
C ALA A 23 -3.59 7.88 16.06
N SER A 24 -3.25 8.24 17.32
CA SER A 24 -2.80 9.58 17.72
C SER A 24 -1.31 9.84 17.49
N LYS A 25 -0.50 8.82 17.19
CA LYS A 25 0.96 8.95 17.02
C LYS A 25 1.29 9.98 15.93
N ASN A 26 2.13 10.95 16.28
CA ASN A 26 2.54 12.07 15.42
C ASN A 26 1.38 13.01 14.98
N LYS A 27 0.19 12.93 15.61
CA LYS A 27 -0.98 13.72 15.27
C LYS A 27 -1.61 14.43 16.48
N ARG A 28 -0.93 14.44 17.64
CA ARG A 28 -1.47 14.95 18.92
C ARG A 28 -1.92 16.42 18.86
N ASN A 29 -1.34 17.20 17.94
CA ASN A 29 -1.68 18.61 17.75
C ASN A 29 -2.83 18.85 16.75
N LYS A 30 -3.40 17.81 16.18
CA LYS A 30 -4.60 17.96 15.34
C LYS A 30 -5.82 18.21 16.20
N LYS A 31 -6.68 19.12 15.78
CA LYS A 31 -7.87 19.58 16.55
C LYS A 31 -8.79 18.43 16.97
N ASP A 32 -9.07 17.50 16.04
CA ASP A 32 -9.89 16.31 16.31
C ASP A 32 -9.29 15.38 17.36
N VAL A 33 -7.97 15.17 17.29
CA VAL A 33 -7.21 14.35 18.24
C VAL A 33 -7.12 15.03 19.61
N SER A 34 -6.87 16.34 19.66
CA SER A 34 -6.82 17.11 20.91
C SER A 34 -8.16 17.07 21.62
N LYS A 35 -9.27 17.35 20.89
CA LYS A 35 -10.63 17.30 21.44
C LYS A 35 -11.00 15.92 22.00
N PHE A 36 -10.63 14.85 21.30
CA PHE A 36 -10.86 13.49 21.80
C PHE A 36 -10.06 13.21 23.08
N ARG A 37 -8.82 13.71 23.17
CA ARG A 37 -7.92 13.51 24.30
C ARG A 37 -8.40 14.21 25.57
N GLU A 38 -9.09 15.33 25.48
CA GLU A 38 -9.63 16.09 26.63
C GLU A 38 -10.52 15.21 27.52
N HIS A 39 -11.26 14.27 26.90
CA HIS A 39 -12.15 13.33 27.59
C HIS A 39 -11.80 11.87 27.25
N LEU A 40 -10.50 11.55 27.18
CA LEU A 40 -9.99 10.28 26.64
C LEU A 40 -10.70 9.05 27.21
N TYR A 41 -10.67 8.90 28.51
CA TYR A 41 -11.19 7.67 29.15
C TYR A 41 -12.72 7.57 29.03
N GLN A 42 -13.40 8.69 29.12
CA GLN A 42 -14.86 8.74 28.92
C GLN A 42 -15.24 8.38 27.47
N ASN A 43 -14.50 8.90 26.49
CA ASN A 43 -14.72 8.58 25.09
C ASN A 43 -14.44 7.09 24.79
N ILE A 44 -13.35 6.53 25.31
CA ILE A 44 -13.04 5.09 25.16
C ILE A 44 -14.14 4.23 25.81
N TYR A 45 -14.56 4.56 27.05
CA TYR A 45 -15.62 3.84 27.73
C TYR A 45 -16.95 3.92 26.96
N ARG A 46 -17.29 5.07 26.38
CA ARG A 46 -18.49 5.25 25.56
C ARG A 46 -18.45 4.34 24.31
N ILE A 47 -17.29 4.23 23.64
CA ILE A 47 -17.12 3.33 22.49
C ILE A 47 -17.35 1.88 22.93
N GLU A 48 -16.66 1.42 23.97
CA GLU A 48 -16.83 0.06 24.50
C GLU A 48 -18.32 -0.22 24.83
N LYS A 49 -18.97 0.70 25.54
CA LYS A 49 -20.39 0.58 25.89
C LYS A 49 -21.30 0.49 24.66
N THR A 50 -20.96 1.17 23.56
CA THR A 50 -21.74 1.09 22.30
C THR A 50 -21.76 -0.35 21.77
N PHE A 51 -20.63 -1.03 21.75
CA PHE A 51 -20.54 -2.43 21.32
C PHE A 51 -21.20 -3.39 22.32
N LYS A 52 -21.06 -3.17 23.62
CA LYS A 52 -21.76 -3.95 24.66
C LYS A 52 -23.28 -3.90 24.55
N HIS A 53 -23.83 -2.86 23.91
CA HIS A 53 -25.28 -2.75 23.64
C HIS A 53 -25.65 -3.24 22.24
N GLY A 54 -24.77 -3.94 21.52
CA GLY A 54 -25.02 -4.45 20.17
C GLY A 54 -25.23 -3.34 19.12
N LYS A 55 -24.70 -2.12 19.36
CA LYS A 55 -24.86 -0.99 18.45
C LYS A 55 -23.58 -0.74 17.69
N TYR A 56 -23.71 -0.26 16.45
CA TYR A 56 -22.58 0.19 15.63
C TYR A 56 -22.54 1.72 15.57
N PRO A 57 -21.38 2.35 15.73
CA PRO A 57 -21.24 3.78 15.57
C PRO A 57 -21.43 4.18 14.10
N GLU A 58 -22.09 5.30 13.84
CA GLU A 58 -22.27 5.82 12.49
C GLU A 58 -20.93 6.18 11.85
N ILE A 59 -20.65 5.66 10.64
CA ILE A 59 -19.41 5.91 9.92
C ILE A 59 -19.64 7.04 8.91
N LYS A 60 -19.07 8.21 9.22
CA LYS A 60 -19.09 9.37 8.32
C LYS A 60 -17.73 9.62 7.71
N TYR A 61 -17.70 9.94 6.42
CA TYR A 61 -16.51 10.26 5.66
C TYR A 61 -16.46 11.74 5.29
N HIS A 62 -15.27 12.26 5.22
CA HIS A 62 -14.96 13.54 4.59
C HIS A 62 -13.78 13.35 3.64
N SER A 63 -13.84 13.99 2.46
CA SER A 63 -12.78 13.89 1.49
C SER A 63 -11.80 15.06 1.58
N PHE A 64 -10.58 14.81 1.18
CA PHE A 64 -9.57 15.85 0.92
C PHE A 64 -8.62 15.39 -0.18
N ILE A 65 -8.04 16.37 -0.87
CA ILE A 65 -7.13 16.09 -1.97
C ILE A 65 -5.69 16.05 -1.47
N VAL A 66 -4.98 14.97 -1.79
CA VAL A 66 -3.54 14.84 -1.62
C VAL A 66 -2.87 15.04 -2.98
N GLU A 67 -2.10 16.12 -3.14
CA GLU A 67 -1.49 16.47 -4.43
C GLU A 67 -0.23 15.64 -4.76
N GLN A 68 0.49 15.17 -3.75
CA GLN A 68 1.76 14.47 -3.95
C GLN A 68 1.79 13.10 -3.29
N PRO A 69 2.41 12.10 -3.92
CA PRO A 69 3.20 12.11 -5.18
C PRO A 69 2.37 12.08 -6.47
N LYS A 70 1.07 11.87 -6.37
CA LYS A 70 0.05 11.90 -7.43
C LYS A 70 -1.23 12.44 -6.80
N ARG A 71 -1.95 13.31 -7.50
CA ARG A 71 -3.24 13.81 -7.04
C ARG A 71 -4.21 12.66 -6.80
N ARG A 72 -4.72 12.59 -5.58
CA ARG A 72 -5.68 11.57 -5.14
C ARG A 72 -6.68 12.21 -4.20
N GLU A 73 -7.92 11.84 -4.35
CA GLU A 73 -8.94 12.09 -3.34
C GLU A 73 -8.84 10.99 -2.28
N VAL A 74 -8.71 11.40 -1.03
CA VAL A 74 -8.60 10.52 0.13
C VAL A 74 -9.81 10.75 1.03
N TRP A 75 -10.45 9.68 1.42
CA TRP A 75 -11.61 9.68 2.29
C TRP A 75 -11.23 9.28 3.70
N ALA A 76 -11.43 10.14 4.65
CA ALA A 76 -11.11 9.90 6.04
C ALA A 76 -12.37 9.91 6.91
N THR A 77 -12.36 9.05 7.90
CA THR A 77 -13.39 9.01 8.94
C THR A 77 -13.07 9.97 10.08
N THR A 78 -14.00 10.15 11.00
CA THR A 78 -13.76 10.83 12.27
C THR A 78 -12.63 10.15 13.05
N PHE A 79 -12.02 10.85 14.00
CA PHE A 79 -10.93 10.27 14.78
C PHE A 79 -11.39 9.08 15.64
N GLU A 80 -12.62 9.12 16.14
CA GLU A 80 -13.26 8.03 16.89
C GLU A 80 -13.40 6.77 16.03
N ILE A 81 -14.00 6.88 14.85
CA ILE A 81 -14.15 5.75 13.90
C ILE A 81 -12.77 5.20 13.50
N ARG A 82 -11.78 6.06 13.38
CA ARG A 82 -10.40 5.62 13.09
C ARG A 82 -9.81 4.77 14.23
N ILE A 83 -10.10 5.09 15.49
CA ILE A 83 -9.70 4.26 16.64
C ILE A 83 -10.38 2.90 16.55
N ILE A 84 -11.67 2.84 16.27
CA ILE A 84 -12.44 1.60 16.13
C ILE A 84 -11.87 0.74 14.99
N MET A 85 -11.62 1.32 13.81
CA MET A 85 -11.04 0.60 12.69
C MET A 85 -9.62 0.10 12.99
N HIS A 86 -8.78 0.89 13.67
CA HIS A 86 -7.48 0.42 14.13
C HIS A 86 -7.58 -0.72 15.12
N CYS A 87 -8.50 -0.64 16.09
CA CYS A 87 -8.73 -1.71 17.06
C CYS A 87 -9.16 -3.00 16.34
N PHE A 88 -10.13 -2.93 15.45
CA PHE A 88 -10.61 -4.08 14.68
C PHE A 88 -9.50 -4.71 13.81
N CYS A 89 -8.69 -3.88 13.15
CA CYS A 89 -7.58 -4.36 12.35
C CYS A 89 -6.48 -4.98 13.20
N ASP A 90 -6.11 -4.35 14.31
CA ASP A 90 -4.98 -4.76 15.13
C ASP A 90 -5.27 -6.01 15.98
N GLU A 91 -6.51 -6.15 16.46
CA GLU A 91 -6.89 -7.24 17.37
C GLU A 91 -7.47 -8.46 16.62
N PHE A 92 -7.87 -8.27 15.34
CA PHE A 92 -8.48 -9.37 14.59
C PHE A 92 -8.07 -9.39 13.11
N LEU A 93 -8.44 -8.40 12.30
CA LEU A 93 -8.42 -8.52 10.83
C LEU A 93 -7.01 -8.76 10.27
N THR A 94 -5.96 -8.15 10.85
CA THR A 94 -4.60 -8.29 10.34
C THR A 94 -4.13 -9.74 10.39
N ASP A 95 -4.27 -10.40 11.53
CA ASP A 95 -3.84 -11.78 11.72
C ASP A 95 -4.78 -12.75 10.99
N PHE A 96 -6.09 -12.40 10.92
CA PHE A 96 -7.07 -13.20 10.19
C PHE A 96 -6.75 -13.24 8.69
N PHE A 97 -6.48 -12.11 8.06
CA PHE A 97 -6.20 -12.07 6.63
C PHE A 97 -4.80 -12.56 6.27
N GLU A 98 -3.83 -12.53 7.20
CA GLU A 98 -2.45 -12.94 6.93
C GLU A 98 -2.36 -14.38 6.39
N GLN A 99 -3.24 -15.29 6.84
CA GLN A 99 -3.27 -16.69 6.38
C GLN A 99 -3.77 -16.87 4.93
N PHE A 100 -4.43 -15.87 4.37
CA PHE A 100 -4.97 -15.90 2.99
C PHE A 100 -4.09 -15.16 2.00
N TYR A 101 -3.08 -14.44 2.48
CA TYR A 101 -2.21 -13.69 1.58
C TYR A 101 -1.08 -14.56 1.04
N SER A 102 -0.82 -14.45 -0.27
CA SER A 102 0.40 -14.97 -0.85
C SER A 102 1.63 -14.31 -0.19
N GLU A 103 2.69 -15.08 0.01
CA GLU A 103 3.99 -14.54 0.46
C GLU A 103 4.58 -13.49 -0.48
N ARG A 104 4.16 -13.51 -1.75
CA ARG A 104 4.55 -12.54 -2.79
C ARG A 104 3.73 -11.26 -2.78
N ASN A 105 2.68 -11.18 -1.96
CA ASN A 105 1.94 -9.95 -1.69
C ASN A 105 2.64 -9.16 -0.57
N CYS A 106 3.38 -8.13 -0.96
CA CYS A 106 4.32 -7.41 -0.10
C CYS A 106 3.77 -6.11 0.51
N ALA A 107 2.49 -5.77 0.29
CA ALA A 107 1.95 -4.51 0.76
C ALA A 107 1.27 -4.63 2.13
N CYS A 108 1.34 -3.57 2.94
CA CYS A 108 0.59 -3.38 4.19
C CYS A 108 0.71 -4.53 5.23
N ARG A 109 1.77 -5.33 5.17
CA ARG A 109 2.05 -6.46 6.07
C ARG A 109 3.26 -6.15 6.96
N LYS A 110 3.29 -6.72 8.17
CA LYS A 110 4.37 -6.51 9.13
C LYS A 110 5.70 -7.02 8.58
N GLY A 111 6.75 -6.20 8.65
CA GLY A 111 8.06 -6.52 8.10
C GLY A 111 8.17 -6.42 6.58
N MET A 112 7.07 -6.22 5.88
CA MET A 112 7.01 -6.07 4.42
C MET A 112 6.76 -4.61 4.03
N GLY A 113 6.98 -4.30 2.76
CA GLY A 113 6.81 -2.94 2.25
C GLY A 113 7.53 -2.74 0.93
N PRO A 114 7.64 -1.49 0.41
CA PRO A 114 8.24 -1.24 -0.91
C PRO A 114 9.68 -1.74 -1.05
N ASN A 115 10.45 -1.78 0.05
CA ASN A 115 11.82 -2.30 0.02
C ASN A 115 11.83 -3.82 -0.07
N TYR A 116 10.96 -4.48 0.71
CA TYR A 116 10.80 -5.93 0.68
C TYR A 116 10.36 -6.39 -0.71
N ALA A 117 9.30 -5.79 -1.27
CA ALA A 117 8.84 -6.04 -2.64
C ALA A 117 9.96 -5.86 -3.67
N GLY A 118 10.75 -4.79 -3.53
CA GLY A 118 11.91 -4.58 -4.40
C GLY A 118 13.02 -5.61 -4.24
N ASN A 119 13.17 -6.20 -3.07
CA ASN A 119 14.13 -7.29 -2.84
C ASN A 119 13.61 -8.63 -3.41
N CYS A 120 12.32 -8.92 -3.28
CA CYS A 120 11.70 -10.07 -3.95
C CYS A 120 11.92 -9.98 -5.47
N LEU A 121 11.57 -8.85 -6.09
CA LEU A 121 11.78 -8.65 -7.52
C LEU A 121 13.25 -8.79 -7.94
N LYS A 122 14.20 -8.30 -7.12
CA LYS A 122 15.62 -8.48 -7.38
C LYS A 122 16.03 -9.95 -7.36
N GLN A 123 15.55 -10.70 -6.38
CA GLN A 123 15.84 -12.12 -6.27
C GLN A 123 15.28 -12.86 -7.49
N ASP A 124 14.02 -12.60 -7.86
CA ASP A 124 13.40 -13.17 -9.06
C ASP A 124 14.24 -12.90 -10.32
N MET A 125 14.75 -11.67 -10.47
CA MET A 125 15.64 -11.31 -11.60
C MET A 125 16.96 -12.06 -11.58
N VAL A 126 17.57 -12.25 -10.41
CA VAL A 126 18.85 -12.98 -10.25
C VAL A 126 18.65 -14.46 -10.54
N ASP A 127 17.59 -15.06 -10.01
CA ASP A 127 17.28 -16.48 -10.19
C ASP A 127 16.93 -16.79 -11.66
N HIS A 128 16.20 -15.90 -12.31
CA HIS A 128 15.93 -15.99 -13.74
C HIS A 128 17.21 -15.88 -14.57
N PHE A 129 18.08 -14.94 -14.23
CA PHE A 129 19.37 -14.76 -14.92
C PHE A 129 20.28 -15.99 -14.78
N ALA A 130 20.31 -16.61 -13.61
CA ALA A 130 21.12 -17.82 -13.37
C ALA A 130 20.68 -19.00 -14.26
N LYS A 131 19.37 -19.07 -14.59
CA LYS A 131 18.79 -20.16 -15.42
C LYS A 131 18.83 -19.85 -16.92
N TYR A 132 18.58 -18.59 -17.31
CA TYR A 132 18.26 -18.21 -18.70
C TYR A 132 19.05 -17.00 -19.20
N GLY A 133 20.01 -16.48 -18.41
CA GLY A 133 20.75 -15.28 -18.75
C GLY A 133 19.85 -14.03 -18.82
N ASN A 134 20.18 -13.13 -19.73
CA ASN A 134 19.44 -11.86 -19.90
C ASN A 134 18.23 -11.98 -20.84
N SER A 135 17.91 -13.19 -21.32
CA SER A 135 16.71 -13.43 -22.12
C SER A 135 15.49 -13.59 -21.22
N GLY A 136 14.35 -13.09 -21.66
CA GLY A 136 13.10 -13.20 -20.90
C GLY A 136 12.18 -12.01 -21.12
N TYR A 137 11.00 -12.14 -20.57
CA TYR A 137 9.94 -11.14 -20.67
C TYR A 137 9.36 -10.82 -19.30
N VAL A 138 8.89 -9.62 -19.15
CA VAL A 138 8.25 -9.13 -17.93
C VAL A 138 6.84 -8.72 -18.25
N LEU A 139 5.88 -9.34 -17.61
CA LEU A 139 4.52 -8.83 -17.50
C LEU A 139 4.47 -7.86 -16.33
N LYS A 140 4.13 -6.62 -16.64
CA LYS A 140 3.80 -5.63 -15.62
C LYS A 140 2.35 -5.24 -15.75
N ALA A 141 1.59 -5.36 -14.66
CA ALA A 141 0.18 -5.01 -14.65
C ALA A 141 -0.19 -4.18 -13.42
N ASP A 142 -1.24 -3.41 -13.57
CA ASP A 142 -1.80 -2.47 -12.61
C ASP A 142 -3.31 -2.41 -12.84
N ILE A 143 -4.11 -2.20 -11.79
CA ILE A 143 -5.57 -2.15 -11.88
C ILE A 143 -6.03 -0.70 -12.01
N HIS A 144 -6.99 -0.48 -12.91
CA HIS A 144 -7.58 0.84 -13.10
C HIS A 144 -8.50 1.21 -11.92
N HIS A 145 -8.24 2.35 -11.27
CA HIS A 145 -9.03 2.88 -10.15
C HIS A 145 -9.34 1.85 -9.06
N TYR A 146 -8.36 1.01 -8.69
CA TYR A 146 -8.52 -0.21 -7.91
C TYR A 146 -9.51 -0.10 -6.74
N PHE A 147 -9.23 0.76 -5.75
CA PHE A 147 -10.08 0.89 -4.55
C PHE A 147 -11.54 1.28 -4.86
N GLN A 148 -11.73 2.15 -5.84
CA GLN A 148 -13.06 2.63 -6.25
C GLN A 148 -13.84 1.60 -7.08
N SER A 149 -13.13 0.61 -7.65
CA SER A 149 -13.72 -0.41 -8.52
C SER A 149 -14.00 -1.73 -7.81
N ILE A 150 -13.69 -1.86 -6.52
CA ILE A 150 -13.98 -3.09 -5.76
C ILE A 150 -15.49 -3.26 -5.63
N ASP A 151 -15.99 -4.40 -6.13
CA ASP A 151 -17.39 -4.77 -6.04
C ASP A 151 -17.71 -5.33 -4.65
N HIS A 152 -18.67 -4.69 -3.94
CA HIS A 152 -19.04 -5.10 -2.59
C HIS A 152 -19.71 -6.47 -2.54
N THR A 153 -20.48 -6.83 -3.56
CA THR A 153 -21.14 -8.14 -3.61
C THR A 153 -20.11 -9.25 -3.69
N ILE A 154 -19.20 -9.16 -4.66
CA ILE A 154 -18.11 -10.13 -4.84
C ILE A 154 -17.23 -10.21 -3.58
N LEU A 155 -16.90 -9.05 -3.00
CA LEU A 155 -16.10 -9.00 -1.78
C LEU A 155 -16.80 -9.67 -0.60
N LYS A 156 -18.09 -9.39 -0.38
CA LYS A 156 -18.88 -10.00 0.71
C LYS A 156 -19.11 -11.48 0.49
N ASP A 157 -19.35 -11.93 -0.74
CA ASP A 157 -19.50 -13.33 -1.08
C ASP A 157 -18.21 -14.11 -0.80
N SER A 158 -17.06 -13.57 -1.23
CA SER A 158 -15.76 -14.19 -0.95
C SER A 158 -15.42 -14.22 0.55
N LEU A 159 -15.78 -13.17 1.29
CA LEU A 159 -15.62 -13.14 2.74
C LEU A 159 -16.54 -14.12 3.46
N SER A 160 -17.74 -14.39 2.94
CA SER A 160 -18.69 -15.36 3.51
C SER A 160 -18.18 -16.79 3.46
N ILE A 161 -17.25 -17.10 2.55
CA ILE A 161 -16.60 -18.39 2.45
C ILE A 161 -15.61 -18.63 3.61
N ILE A 162 -14.89 -17.59 4.01
CA ILE A 162 -13.79 -17.69 4.98
C ILE A 162 -14.18 -17.21 6.38
N LEU A 163 -15.26 -16.44 6.52
CA LEU A 163 -15.71 -15.85 7.78
C LEU A 163 -17.16 -16.31 8.06
N PRO A 164 -17.39 -17.11 9.11
CA PRO A 164 -18.72 -17.60 9.46
C PRO A 164 -19.69 -16.46 9.76
N SER A 165 -20.98 -16.73 9.65
CA SER A 165 -22.04 -15.78 10.07
C SER A 165 -21.90 -15.44 11.55
N GLY A 166 -22.19 -14.19 11.88
CA GLY A 166 -22.10 -13.66 13.25
C GLY A 166 -21.69 -12.21 13.29
N GLU A 167 -21.61 -11.66 14.49
CA GLU A 167 -21.35 -10.24 14.77
C GLU A 167 -20.11 -9.68 14.05
N ILE A 168 -19.05 -10.49 13.97
CA ILE A 168 -17.77 -10.08 13.37
C ILE A 168 -17.95 -9.84 11.86
N ARG A 169 -18.61 -10.78 11.16
CA ARG A 169 -18.89 -10.65 9.74
C ARG A 169 -19.87 -9.50 9.46
N ASP A 170 -20.90 -9.39 10.27
CA ASP A 170 -21.92 -8.36 10.11
C ASP A 170 -21.34 -6.96 10.29
N PHE A 171 -20.45 -6.79 11.27
CA PHE A 171 -19.73 -5.53 11.45
C PHE A 171 -18.74 -5.23 10.31
N LEU A 172 -18.06 -6.24 9.79
CA LEU A 172 -17.19 -6.07 8.62
C LEU A 172 -18.00 -5.65 7.39
N PHE A 173 -19.16 -6.24 7.17
CA PHE A 173 -20.07 -5.87 6.08
C PHE A 173 -20.64 -4.46 6.27
N TYR A 174 -21.01 -4.09 7.50
CA TYR A 174 -21.39 -2.72 7.84
C TYR A 174 -20.29 -1.71 7.48
N ILE A 175 -19.01 -2.03 7.75
CA ILE A 175 -17.88 -1.17 7.36
C ILE A 175 -17.77 -1.10 5.83
N ILE A 176 -17.91 -2.20 5.10
CA ILE A 176 -17.86 -2.23 3.63
C ILE A 176 -18.96 -1.36 3.05
N ASP A 177 -20.20 -1.54 3.51
CA ASP A 177 -21.39 -0.83 2.99
C ASP A 177 -21.43 0.65 3.41
N SER A 178 -20.61 1.07 4.37
CA SER A 178 -20.55 2.48 4.83
C SER A 178 -19.99 3.45 3.79
N PHE A 179 -19.43 2.96 2.68
CA PHE A 179 -18.84 3.78 1.62
C PHE A 179 -19.17 3.18 0.24
N SER A 180 -19.51 4.00 -0.74
CA SER A 180 -19.79 3.59 -2.13
C SER A 180 -19.41 4.72 -3.10
N PRO A 181 -18.90 4.40 -4.32
CA PRO A 181 -18.56 3.07 -4.79
C PRO A 181 -17.20 2.58 -4.25
N GLY A 182 -17.04 1.27 -4.18
CA GLY A 182 -15.80 0.60 -3.79
C GLY A 182 -15.39 0.84 -2.34
N LEU A 183 -14.09 0.88 -2.07
CA LEU A 183 -13.53 1.08 -0.74
C LEU A 183 -12.85 2.45 -0.60
N PRO A 184 -13.00 3.13 0.55
CA PRO A 184 -12.40 4.45 0.75
C PRO A 184 -10.87 4.34 0.85
N LEU A 185 -10.18 5.14 0.05
CA LEU A 185 -8.73 5.27 0.16
C LEU A 185 -8.36 6.07 1.40
N GLY A 186 -7.75 5.44 2.39
CA GLY A 186 -7.29 6.09 3.62
C GLY A 186 -7.57 5.32 4.91
N ASN A 187 -8.39 4.27 4.87
CA ASN A 187 -8.67 3.41 6.01
C ASN A 187 -7.78 2.15 6.01
N GLN A 188 -7.42 1.68 7.19
CA GLN A 188 -6.64 0.44 7.35
C GLN A 188 -7.45 -0.78 6.92
N THR A 189 -8.74 -0.84 7.26
CA THR A 189 -9.67 -1.90 6.84
C THR A 189 -9.72 -2.04 5.32
N SER A 190 -9.84 -0.91 4.60
CA SER A 190 -9.86 -0.90 3.13
C SER A 190 -8.58 -1.49 2.53
N GLN A 191 -7.42 -1.27 3.17
CA GLN A 191 -6.16 -1.82 2.69
C GLN A 191 -6.11 -3.35 2.82
N LEU A 192 -6.56 -3.90 3.95
CA LEU A 192 -6.60 -5.35 4.16
C LEU A 192 -7.59 -6.02 3.19
N LEU A 193 -8.79 -5.45 3.06
CA LEU A 193 -9.80 -5.94 2.14
C LEU A 193 -9.34 -5.88 0.68
N ALA A 194 -8.68 -4.80 0.28
CA ALA A 194 -8.12 -4.68 -1.07
C ALA A 194 -6.99 -5.68 -1.34
N LEU A 195 -6.16 -6.01 -0.35
CA LEU A 195 -5.16 -7.07 -0.51
C LEU A 195 -5.81 -8.43 -0.74
N TYR A 196 -6.87 -8.73 0.02
CA TYR A 196 -7.63 -9.98 -0.07
C TYR A 196 -8.40 -10.09 -1.38
N TYR A 197 -9.03 -9.02 -1.87
CA TYR A 197 -9.84 -9.02 -3.08
C TYR A 197 -9.08 -9.49 -4.33
N LEU A 198 -7.76 -9.28 -4.41
CA LEU A 198 -6.90 -9.78 -5.50
C LEU A 198 -6.29 -11.16 -5.23
N SER A 199 -6.66 -11.85 -4.15
CA SER A 199 -6.14 -13.20 -3.86
C SER A 199 -6.35 -14.22 -4.98
N PRO A 200 -7.46 -14.21 -5.77
CA PRO A 200 -7.61 -15.12 -6.90
C PRO A 200 -6.51 -14.99 -7.95
N VAL A 201 -5.98 -13.78 -8.16
CA VAL A 201 -4.84 -13.55 -9.07
C VAL A 201 -3.55 -14.17 -8.50
N ASP A 202 -3.29 -13.95 -7.20
CA ASP A 202 -2.13 -14.54 -6.52
C ASP A 202 -2.20 -16.08 -6.54
N GLU A 203 -3.38 -16.64 -6.30
CA GLU A 203 -3.61 -18.08 -6.28
C GLU A 203 -3.40 -18.70 -7.67
N TYR A 204 -3.95 -18.07 -8.71
CA TYR A 204 -3.71 -18.51 -10.08
C TYR A 204 -2.22 -18.56 -10.40
N ILE A 205 -1.47 -17.48 -10.14
CA ILE A 205 -0.04 -17.41 -10.45
C ILE A 205 0.74 -18.47 -9.65
N ARG A 206 0.43 -18.65 -8.38
CA ARG A 206 1.05 -19.67 -7.53
C ARG A 206 0.79 -21.09 -8.03
N ASN A 207 -0.42 -21.39 -8.46
CA ASN A 207 -0.80 -22.72 -8.94
C ASN A 207 -0.14 -23.09 -10.27
N GLN A 208 0.29 -22.11 -11.07
CA GLN A 208 1.10 -22.32 -12.27
C GLN A 208 2.58 -22.59 -11.97
N GLN A 209 2.97 -22.73 -10.70
CA GLN A 209 4.37 -22.84 -10.25
C GLN A 209 5.27 -21.67 -10.69
N HIS A 210 4.70 -20.55 -11.12
CA HIS A 210 5.42 -19.32 -11.43
C HIS A 210 5.61 -18.52 -10.14
N LEU A 211 6.70 -18.78 -9.43
CA LEU A 211 7.07 -18.05 -8.22
C LEU A 211 7.75 -16.72 -8.50
N ASP A 212 8.14 -16.48 -9.76
CA ASP A 212 8.89 -15.30 -10.19
C ASP A 212 7.97 -14.08 -10.38
N TYR A 213 7.12 -13.79 -9.40
CA TYR A 213 6.30 -12.59 -9.39
C TYR A 213 6.36 -11.87 -8.05
N THR A 214 6.08 -10.57 -8.09
CA THR A 214 6.00 -9.73 -6.89
C THR A 214 4.83 -8.77 -7.04
N ARG A 215 3.94 -8.74 -6.04
CA ARG A 215 2.78 -7.84 -5.99
C ARG A 215 2.90 -6.84 -4.84
N TYR A 216 2.57 -5.59 -5.11
CA TYR A 216 2.44 -4.52 -4.12
C TYR A 216 1.12 -3.78 -4.33
N MET A 217 0.09 -4.10 -3.55
CA MET A 217 -1.29 -3.70 -3.79
C MET A 217 -1.79 -4.21 -5.16
N ASP A 218 -2.13 -3.29 -6.04
CA ASP A 218 -2.58 -3.48 -7.41
C ASP A 218 -1.45 -3.51 -8.47
N ASP A 219 -0.23 -3.09 -8.11
CA ASP A 219 0.94 -3.10 -9.01
C ASP A 219 1.69 -4.44 -8.87
N PHE A 220 1.79 -5.22 -9.94
CA PHE A 220 2.56 -6.45 -9.93
C PHE A 220 3.49 -6.60 -11.14
N ALA A 221 4.56 -7.36 -10.95
CA ALA A 221 5.52 -7.71 -11.96
C ALA A 221 5.81 -9.22 -11.89
N ALA A 222 5.76 -9.89 -13.04
CA ALA A 222 6.10 -11.30 -13.18
C ALA A 222 7.10 -11.50 -14.30
N ILE A 223 8.07 -12.40 -14.13
CA ILE A 223 9.16 -12.66 -15.07
C ILE A 223 8.92 -14.04 -15.71
N MET A 224 8.96 -14.09 -17.04
CA MET A 224 8.75 -15.32 -17.83
C MET A 224 9.87 -15.52 -18.81
N ARG A 225 10.06 -16.80 -19.18
CA ARG A 225 11.07 -17.18 -20.16
C ARG A 225 10.74 -16.69 -21.56
N THR A 226 9.49 -16.87 -22.01
CA THR A 226 9.08 -16.57 -23.39
C THR A 226 8.01 -15.48 -23.41
N LYS A 227 7.88 -14.82 -24.56
CA LYS A 227 6.79 -13.87 -24.82
C LYS A 227 5.42 -14.56 -24.77
N GLN A 228 5.37 -15.79 -25.24
CA GLN A 228 4.14 -16.58 -25.27
C GLN A 228 3.61 -16.85 -23.85
N ASP A 229 4.50 -17.25 -22.93
CA ASP A 229 4.14 -17.45 -21.52
C ASP A 229 3.61 -16.15 -20.90
N ALA A 230 4.23 -15.02 -21.23
CA ALA A 230 3.80 -13.72 -20.71
C ALA A 230 2.42 -13.31 -21.29
N VAL A 231 2.13 -13.63 -22.54
CA VAL A 231 0.81 -13.40 -23.15
C VAL A 231 -0.25 -14.31 -22.54
N LEU A 232 0.03 -15.60 -22.36
CA LEU A 232 -0.89 -16.53 -21.70
C LEU A 232 -1.20 -16.07 -20.27
N MET A 233 -0.18 -15.72 -19.49
CA MET A 233 -0.36 -15.17 -18.14
C MET A 233 -1.23 -13.91 -18.15
N LEU A 234 -0.98 -12.99 -19.07
CA LEU A 234 -1.78 -11.75 -19.19
C LEU A 234 -3.25 -12.06 -19.47
N ASN A 235 -3.53 -12.96 -20.41
CA ASN A 235 -4.90 -13.33 -20.78
C ASN A 235 -5.68 -13.94 -19.61
N GLU A 236 -5.03 -14.82 -18.87
CA GLU A 236 -5.66 -15.45 -17.70
C GLU A 236 -5.85 -14.45 -16.54
N VAL A 237 -4.85 -13.61 -16.26
CA VAL A 237 -5.00 -12.55 -15.26
C VAL A 237 -6.10 -11.57 -15.67
N GLU A 238 -6.20 -11.20 -16.95
CA GLU A 238 -7.28 -10.35 -17.45
C GLU A 238 -8.65 -11.00 -17.31
N ASN A 239 -8.74 -12.31 -17.59
CA ASN A 239 -9.96 -13.12 -17.39
C ASN A 239 -10.41 -13.09 -15.93
N ILE A 240 -9.52 -13.37 -14.97
CA ILE A 240 -9.82 -13.33 -13.52
C ILE A 240 -10.25 -11.92 -13.12
N VAL A 241 -9.47 -10.92 -13.48
CA VAL A 241 -9.70 -9.51 -13.12
C VAL A 241 -11.05 -9.03 -13.64
N LYS A 242 -11.40 -9.35 -14.90
CA LYS A 242 -12.62 -8.88 -15.55
C LYS A 242 -13.85 -9.71 -15.15
N ASN A 243 -13.77 -11.03 -15.21
CA ASN A 243 -14.94 -11.90 -15.14
C ASN A 243 -15.24 -12.38 -13.71
N GLN A 244 -14.21 -12.51 -12.86
CA GLN A 244 -14.41 -12.93 -11.47
C GLN A 244 -14.46 -11.75 -10.51
N LEU A 245 -13.66 -10.69 -10.75
CA LEU A 245 -13.51 -9.58 -9.82
C LEU A 245 -14.17 -8.29 -10.30
N HIS A 246 -14.79 -8.27 -11.49
CA HIS A 246 -15.41 -7.09 -12.12
C HIS A 246 -14.49 -5.86 -12.16
N LEU A 247 -13.18 -6.09 -12.26
CA LEU A 247 -12.16 -5.05 -12.34
C LEU A 247 -11.68 -4.88 -13.79
N LYS A 248 -10.85 -3.86 -14.02
CA LYS A 248 -10.23 -3.59 -15.32
C LYS A 248 -8.74 -3.35 -15.16
N LEU A 249 -7.93 -3.99 -15.99
CA LEU A 249 -6.50 -3.69 -16.07
C LEU A 249 -6.29 -2.24 -16.56
N ASN A 250 -5.26 -1.59 -16.04
CA ASN A 250 -4.85 -0.27 -16.47
C ASN A 250 -4.23 -0.34 -17.87
N GLY A 251 -4.48 0.64 -18.72
CA GLY A 251 -3.86 0.74 -20.07
C GLY A 251 -2.33 0.83 -20.08
N LYS A 252 -1.69 0.89 -18.89
CA LYS A 252 -0.23 0.80 -18.73
C LYS A 252 0.27 -0.62 -18.54
N THR A 253 -0.63 -1.61 -18.51
CA THR A 253 -0.26 -3.02 -18.50
C THR A 253 0.56 -3.34 -19.74
N THR A 254 1.74 -3.94 -19.54
CA THR A 254 2.71 -4.15 -20.63
C THR A 254 3.46 -5.46 -20.49
N ILE A 255 3.77 -6.06 -21.63
CA ILE A 255 4.78 -7.11 -21.75
C ILE A 255 5.99 -6.49 -22.42
N GLN A 256 7.15 -6.59 -21.79
CA GLN A 256 8.40 -6.07 -22.32
C GLN A 256 9.55 -7.07 -22.12
N THR A 257 10.63 -6.91 -22.89
CA THR A 257 11.83 -7.73 -22.69
C THR A 257 12.53 -7.38 -21.37
N LEU A 258 13.05 -8.38 -20.67
CA LEU A 258 13.78 -8.20 -19.41
C LEU A 258 14.99 -7.25 -19.57
N LYS A 259 15.62 -7.22 -20.75
CA LYS A 259 16.73 -6.30 -21.09
C LYS A 259 16.38 -4.83 -20.90
N ASN A 260 15.13 -4.44 -21.07
CA ASN A 260 14.66 -3.05 -20.89
C ASN A 260 14.60 -2.64 -19.40
N GLY A 261 14.79 -3.61 -18.48
CA GLY A 261 14.64 -3.42 -17.06
C GLY A 261 13.19 -3.33 -16.61
N ILE A 262 12.95 -3.35 -15.31
CA ILE A 262 11.62 -3.38 -14.69
C ILE A 262 11.40 -2.12 -13.87
N GLY A 263 10.43 -1.31 -14.29
CA GLY A 263 9.99 -0.16 -13.51
C GLY A 263 8.99 -0.60 -12.42
N PHE A 264 9.39 -0.58 -11.12
CA PHE A 264 8.55 -1.02 -10.02
C PHE A 264 8.72 -0.12 -8.80
N LEU A 265 7.63 0.32 -8.19
CA LEU A 265 7.58 1.16 -6.98
C LEU A 265 8.52 2.38 -7.03
N GLY A 266 8.63 3.00 -8.20
CA GLY A 266 9.44 4.22 -8.40
C GLY A 266 10.94 3.99 -8.62
N TRP A 267 11.33 2.74 -8.80
CA TRP A 267 12.69 2.32 -9.17
C TRP A 267 12.68 1.60 -10.51
N ASN A 268 13.80 1.67 -11.24
CA ASN A 268 14.07 0.84 -12.40
C ASN A 268 15.15 -0.18 -12.03
N TYR A 269 14.80 -1.45 -12.15
CA TYR A 269 15.68 -2.59 -11.92
C TYR A 269 16.16 -3.10 -13.27
N SER A 270 17.47 -3.29 -13.45
CA SER A 270 18.01 -3.81 -14.70
C SER A 270 19.22 -4.69 -14.45
N LEU A 271 19.32 -5.76 -15.24
CA LEU A 271 20.46 -6.66 -15.28
C LEU A 271 21.39 -6.23 -16.41
N LYS A 272 22.70 -6.23 -16.13
CA LYS A 272 23.74 -6.13 -17.16
C LYS A 272 24.02 -7.50 -17.75
N GLU A 273 24.71 -7.56 -18.87
CA GLU A 273 25.16 -8.82 -19.49
C GLU A 273 26.02 -9.66 -18.54
N THR A 274 26.74 -9.03 -17.62
CA THR A 274 27.53 -9.68 -16.56
C THR A 274 26.70 -10.22 -15.40
N GLY A 275 25.38 -10.15 -15.43
CA GLY A 275 24.49 -10.50 -14.31
C GLY A 275 24.44 -9.45 -13.19
N LYS A 276 25.21 -8.36 -13.29
CA LYS A 276 25.17 -7.30 -12.28
C LYS A 276 23.80 -6.58 -12.30
N LEU A 277 23.05 -6.71 -11.22
CA LEU A 277 21.78 -6.02 -11.04
C LEU A 277 22.01 -4.58 -10.60
N THR A 278 21.29 -3.65 -11.21
CA THR A 278 21.27 -2.23 -10.83
C THR A 278 19.86 -1.78 -10.45
N LYS A 279 19.75 -0.92 -9.44
CA LYS A 279 18.50 -0.33 -8.95
C LYS A 279 18.60 1.19 -9.01
N ARG A 280 18.01 1.81 -10.01
CA ARG A 280 18.09 3.26 -10.24
C ARG A 280 16.74 3.94 -10.08
N ARG A 281 16.74 5.17 -9.56
CA ARG A 281 15.51 5.98 -9.49
C ARG A 281 14.93 6.23 -10.88
N MET A 282 13.62 6.04 -11.05
CA MET A 282 12.91 6.41 -12.30
C MET A 282 13.03 7.90 -12.58
N LYS A 283 13.04 8.28 -13.87
CA LYS A 283 13.22 9.67 -14.35
C LYS A 283 12.23 10.64 -13.68
N SER A 284 10.95 10.30 -13.61
CA SER A 284 9.92 11.11 -12.94
C SER A 284 10.20 11.35 -11.44
N LYS A 285 10.71 10.33 -10.75
CA LYS A 285 11.06 10.44 -9.32
C LYS A 285 12.34 11.25 -9.09
N LYS A 286 13.30 11.20 -10.03
CA LYS A 286 14.47 12.08 -10.01
C LYS A 286 14.05 13.54 -10.17
N GLN A 287 13.16 13.83 -11.12
CA GLN A 287 12.65 15.18 -11.35
C GLN A 287 11.95 15.73 -10.09
N ASN A 288 11.09 14.93 -9.44
CA ASN A 288 10.45 15.31 -8.20
C ASN A 288 11.46 15.59 -7.06
N ALA A 289 12.55 14.82 -6.98
CA ALA A 289 13.60 15.09 -5.98
C ALA A 289 14.32 16.41 -6.27
N ILE A 290 14.59 16.73 -7.53
CA ILE A 290 15.15 18.03 -7.94
C ILE A 290 14.21 19.18 -7.56
N CYS A 291 12.91 19.06 -7.87
CA CYS A 291 11.93 20.08 -7.51
C CYS A 291 11.85 20.30 -5.99
N LYS A 292 11.80 19.21 -5.21
CA LYS A 292 11.81 19.30 -3.74
C LYS A 292 13.08 19.95 -3.19
N MET A 293 14.24 19.63 -3.78
CA MET A 293 15.52 20.24 -3.38
C MET A 293 15.50 21.74 -3.67
N LYS A 294 15.10 22.15 -4.88
CA LYS A 294 14.99 23.57 -5.25
C LYS A 294 14.01 24.31 -4.33
N GLN A 295 12.88 23.71 -4.01
CA GLN A 295 11.90 24.29 -3.08
C GLN A 295 12.49 24.46 -1.67
N ALA A 296 13.19 23.44 -1.16
CA ALA A 296 13.82 23.53 0.17
C ALA A 296 14.87 24.66 0.22
N ILE A 297 15.70 24.79 -0.82
CA ILE A 297 16.70 25.87 -0.95
C ILE A 297 15.99 27.24 -0.97
N TYR A 298 14.95 27.41 -1.79
CA TYR A 298 14.20 28.65 -1.89
C TYR A 298 13.60 29.07 -0.54
N LEU A 299 12.88 28.15 0.13
CA LEU A 299 12.25 28.44 1.42
C LEU A 299 13.26 28.82 2.50
N TYR A 300 14.44 28.21 2.49
CA TYR A 300 15.51 28.54 3.43
C TYR A 300 16.13 29.91 3.14
N GLN A 301 16.42 30.23 1.88
CA GLN A 301 16.96 31.53 1.45
C GLN A 301 15.98 32.68 1.72
N ALA A 302 14.68 32.44 1.49
CA ALA A 302 13.61 33.38 1.80
C ALA A 302 13.25 33.45 3.31
N ARG A 303 14.00 32.76 4.19
CA ARG A 303 13.78 32.69 5.64
C ARG A 303 12.39 32.19 6.06
N HIS A 304 11.70 31.45 5.18
CA HIS A 304 10.42 30.82 5.50
C HIS A 304 10.56 29.54 6.34
N ILE A 305 11.75 28.97 6.37
CA ILE A 305 12.09 27.82 7.22
C ILE A 305 13.46 28.04 7.86
N ASP A 306 13.63 27.50 9.07
CA ASP A 306 14.90 27.53 9.79
C ASP A 306 15.89 26.46 9.26
N SER A 307 17.13 26.49 9.75
CA SER A 307 18.19 25.57 9.36
C SER A 307 17.86 24.11 9.68
N LYS A 308 17.16 23.84 10.79
CA LYS A 308 16.74 22.52 11.21
C LYS A 308 15.70 21.93 10.24
N ASN A 309 14.68 22.71 9.89
CA ASN A 309 13.67 22.31 8.91
C ASN A 309 14.26 22.12 7.51
N TYR A 310 15.19 22.99 7.09
CA TYR A 310 15.93 22.81 5.85
C TYR A 310 16.72 21.50 5.85
N SER A 311 17.53 21.26 6.88
CA SER A 311 18.31 20.03 7.03
C SER A 311 17.42 18.78 6.99
N ASN A 312 16.30 18.77 7.72
CA ASN A 312 15.36 17.65 7.71
C ASN A 312 14.78 17.36 6.32
N ARG A 313 14.45 18.40 5.54
CA ARG A 313 13.95 18.26 4.16
C ARG A 313 15.02 17.66 3.24
N VAL A 314 16.24 18.20 3.32
CA VAL A 314 17.39 17.71 2.52
C VAL A 314 17.72 16.27 2.87
N MET A 315 17.88 15.95 4.15
CA MET A 315 18.13 14.57 4.62
C MET A 315 17.04 13.60 4.20
N GLY A 316 15.76 14.00 4.27
CA GLY A 316 14.65 13.21 3.79
C GLY A 316 14.73 12.86 2.28
N ILE A 317 15.23 13.80 1.45
CA ILE A 317 15.46 13.53 0.02
C ILE A 317 16.60 12.51 -0.15
N PHE A 318 17.72 12.70 0.51
CA PHE A 318 18.86 11.78 0.41
C PHE A 318 18.55 10.38 0.94
N ALA A 319 17.88 10.27 2.09
CA ALA A 319 17.46 8.99 2.67
C ALA A 319 16.60 8.14 1.72
N THR A 320 15.81 8.78 0.84
CA THR A 320 15.06 8.04 -0.20
C THR A 320 15.97 7.49 -1.30
N LEU A 321 17.15 8.09 -1.54
CA LEU A 321 18.10 7.71 -2.57
C LEU A 321 19.10 6.65 -2.09
N ASP A 322 19.32 6.53 -0.77
CA ASP A 322 20.20 5.52 -0.17
C ASP A 322 19.73 4.08 -0.40
N LYS A 323 18.48 3.93 -0.83
CA LYS A 323 17.86 2.63 -1.13
C LYS A 323 18.22 2.05 -2.51
N GLY A 324 19.12 2.69 -3.28
CA GLY A 324 19.51 2.24 -4.62
C GLY A 324 20.76 2.92 -5.15
N ASP A 325 21.10 2.61 -6.40
CA ASP A 325 22.30 3.10 -7.11
C ASP A 325 22.11 4.55 -7.54
N ALA A 326 22.36 5.48 -6.62
CA ALA A 326 22.04 6.90 -6.80
C ALA A 326 23.25 7.83 -6.64
N TYR A 327 24.49 7.31 -6.62
CA TYR A 327 25.69 8.12 -6.35
C TYR A 327 25.78 9.36 -7.26
N GLU A 328 25.76 9.16 -8.58
CA GLU A 328 25.83 10.28 -9.54
C GLU A 328 24.67 11.27 -9.39
N PHE A 329 23.48 10.76 -9.10
CA PHE A 329 22.32 11.63 -8.92
C PHE A 329 22.42 12.44 -7.61
N LYS A 330 22.98 11.86 -6.55
CA LYS A 330 23.26 12.60 -5.31
C LYS A 330 24.23 13.75 -5.56
N ARG A 331 25.29 13.53 -6.37
CA ARG A 331 26.22 14.60 -6.78
C ARG A 331 25.50 15.75 -7.48
N VAL A 332 24.54 15.44 -8.36
CA VAL A 332 23.73 16.49 -9.01
C VAL A 332 22.94 17.30 -7.98
N LEU A 333 22.32 16.65 -7.00
CA LEU A 333 21.56 17.35 -5.95
C LEU A 333 22.46 18.22 -5.05
N VAL A 334 23.65 17.72 -4.73
CA VAL A 334 24.65 18.50 -3.98
C VAL A 334 25.03 19.77 -4.75
N LYS A 335 25.36 19.65 -6.04
CA LYS A 335 25.69 20.81 -6.89
C LYS A 335 24.59 21.87 -6.93
N LEU A 336 23.30 21.48 -6.81
CA LEU A 336 22.19 22.44 -6.74
C LEU A 336 22.25 23.32 -5.48
N GLN A 337 22.80 22.83 -4.37
CA GLN A 337 22.94 23.58 -3.13
C GLN A 337 24.04 24.66 -3.25
N TYR A 338 25.08 24.38 -4.02
CA TYR A 338 26.20 25.32 -4.20
C TYR A 338 25.94 26.38 -5.29
N LYS A 339 25.26 26.03 -6.39
CA LYS A 339 24.97 26.97 -7.50
C LYS A 339 24.13 28.20 -7.15
N LYS A 340 23.51 28.24 -5.98
CA LYS A 340 22.69 29.38 -5.52
C LYS A 340 23.31 30.17 -4.34
N ARG A 341 24.59 29.93 -4.05
CA ARG A 341 25.36 30.77 -3.10
C ARG A 341 26.14 31.90 -3.78
N ASN A 342 26.22 31.84 -5.10
CA ASN A 342 26.73 32.94 -5.96
C ASN A 342 25.55 33.48 -6.78
#